data_05e0f468a6913d6860b9a5a977970ce0
#
_entry.id   05e0f468a6913d6860b9a5a977970ce0
#
_cell.length_a   1.000
_cell.length_b   1.000
_cell.length_c   1.000
_cell.angle_alpha   90.00
_cell.angle_beta   90.00
_cell.angle_gamma   90.00
#
_symmetry.space_group_name_H-M   'P 1'
#
loop_
_entity.id
_entity.type
_entity.pdbx_description
1 polymer ?
#
loop_
_entity_poly.entity_id
_entity_poly.type
_entity_poly.pdbx_seq_one_letter_code
_entity_poly.pdbx_strand_id
1 'polypeptide(L)'
;MTKMMMTTMTRTNSNHPVLIDCDTGIDDALALIYLAGLAAAGEVQLRAVTTTAGNVDVTQTALNSTHILRLCGLPDVPVVAGVPTPLVVPLVTTPETHGPHGLGYVIPPETSTDTIAVTPGERPDTVPVGVPAADTGWDDLWCANRDATLIITGPATNLATYLRDHPAHQRIYLMGGVYLYPGNTTPTAEWNTWVDPHAAAEVFH
;
A
#
# COMPACT_ATOMS: atom_id res chain seq x y z
N MET A 1 12.17 53.15 -17.15
CA MET A 1 11.69 51.83 -17.59
C MET A 1 12.45 50.79 -16.78
N THR A 2 11.85 50.31 -15.68
CA THR A 2 12.46 49.32 -14.76
C THR A 2 12.04 47.94 -15.25
N LYS A 3 13.03 47.18 -15.71
CA LYS A 3 12.84 45.80 -16.21
C LYS A 3 12.64 44.86 -15.01
N MET A 4 11.42 44.45 -14.77
CA MET A 4 11.09 43.46 -13.74
C MET A 4 11.68 42.09 -14.16
N MET A 5 12.73 41.68 -13.47
CA MET A 5 13.31 40.34 -13.65
C MET A 5 12.37 39.32 -12.99
N MET A 6 11.67 38.59 -13.83
CA MET A 6 10.92 37.39 -13.39
C MET A 6 11.97 36.32 -13.06
N THR A 7 12.20 36.09 -11.79
CA THR A 7 12.98 34.91 -11.33
C THR A 7 12.15 33.70 -11.57
N THR A 8 12.47 32.94 -12.60
CA THR A 8 11.91 31.61 -12.84
C THR A 8 12.41 30.72 -11.69
N MET A 9 11.57 30.41 -10.73
CA MET A 9 11.85 29.32 -9.78
C MET A 9 11.99 28.03 -10.59
N THR A 10 13.19 27.56 -10.79
CA THR A 10 13.46 26.20 -11.26
C THR A 10 12.94 25.27 -10.18
N ARG A 11 11.77 24.63 -10.43
CA ARG A 11 11.33 23.46 -9.66
C ARG A 11 12.45 22.41 -9.79
N THR A 12 13.18 22.18 -8.71
CA THR A 12 14.02 20.99 -8.63
C THR A 12 13.08 19.81 -8.65
N ASN A 13 13.07 19.05 -9.74
CA ASN A 13 12.36 17.78 -9.86
C ASN A 13 13.00 16.83 -8.84
N SER A 14 12.52 16.87 -7.60
CA SER A 14 12.92 15.94 -6.56
C SER A 14 12.03 14.70 -6.66
N ASN A 15 12.29 13.88 -7.65
CA ASN A 15 11.58 12.61 -7.90
C ASN A 15 11.79 11.66 -6.69
N HIS A 16 11.11 11.93 -5.57
CA HIS A 16 11.28 11.18 -4.32
C HIS A 16 10.78 9.74 -4.49
N PRO A 17 11.62 8.74 -4.24
CA PRO A 17 11.19 7.35 -4.30
C PRO A 17 10.21 7.04 -3.15
N VAL A 18 9.09 6.41 -3.51
CA VAL A 18 8.01 6.06 -2.59
C VAL A 18 7.61 4.60 -2.81
N LEU A 19 7.42 3.89 -1.71
CA LEU A 19 6.67 2.65 -1.61
C LEU A 19 5.41 2.92 -0.80
N ILE A 20 4.31 2.25 -1.14
CA ILE A 20 3.10 2.26 -0.31
C ILE A 20 2.68 0.83 0.00
N ASP A 21 2.30 0.61 1.26
CA ASP A 21 1.71 -0.62 1.78
C ASP A 21 0.30 -0.31 2.26
N CYS A 22 -0.70 -0.98 1.67
CA CYS A 22 -2.11 -0.64 1.89
C CYS A 22 -3.01 -1.88 1.89
N ASP A 23 -4.18 -1.78 2.48
CA ASP A 23 -5.23 -2.81 2.45
C ASP A 23 -6.40 -2.40 1.55
N THR A 24 -6.14 -1.88 0.41
CA THR A 24 -6.87 -1.09 -0.58
C THR A 24 -8.37 -1.12 -0.43
N GLY A 25 -8.83 -0.22 0.43
CA GLY A 25 -10.18 0.25 0.57
C GLY A 25 -10.46 1.51 -0.27
N ILE A 26 -11.56 2.18 0.00
CA ILE A 26 -11.97 3.41 -0.71
C ILE A 26 -10.96 4.55 -0.49
N ASP A 27 -10.47 4.71 0.72
CA ASP A 27 -9.52 5.75 1.11
C ASP A 27 -8.10 5.46 0.58
N ASP A 28 -7.65 4.20 0.60
CA ASP A 28 -6.41 3.80 -0.06
C ASP A 28 -6.45 4.04 -1.58
N ALA A 29 -7.61 3.79 -2.21
CA ALA A 29 -7.80 4.12 -3.61
C ALA A 29 -7.57 5.61 -3.87
N LEU A 30 -8.06 6.51 -2.98
CA LEU A 30 -7.78 7.94 -3.07
C LEU A 30 -6.30 8.26 -2.85
N ALA A 31 -5.62 7.57 -1.92
CA ALA A 31 -4.19 7.71 -1.69
C ALA A 31 -3.37 7.31 -2.93
N LEU A 32 -3.72 6.20 -3.58
CA LEU A 32 -3.09 5.75 -4.83
C LEU A 32 -3.31 6.73 -5.98
N ILE A 33 -4.53 7.27 -6.14
CA ILE A 33 -4.84 8.30 -7.15
C ILE A 33 -4.02 9.57 -6.88
N TYR A 34 -3.90 9.98 -5.62
CA TYR A 34 -3.10 11.14 -5.25
C TYR A 34 -1.61 10.94 -5.55
N LEU A 35 -1.04 9.78 -5.17
CA LEU A 35 0.35 9.43 -5.49
C LEU A 35 0.60 9.36 -6.99
N ALA A 36 -0.35 8.84 -7.77
CA ALA A 36 -0.27 8.84 -9.22
C ALA A 36 -0.25 10.26 -9.81
N GLY A 37 -1.03 11.17 -9.23
CA GLY A 37 -0.99 12.60 -9.58
C GLY A 37 0.36 13.24 -9.30
N LEU A 38 0.96 12.95 -8.15
CA LEU A 38 2.30 13.43 -7.79
C LEU A 38 3.38 12.82 -8.70
N ALA A 39 3.24 11.55 -9.07
CA ALA A 39 4.16 10.89 -10.01
C ALA A 39 4.08 11.53 -11.40
N ALA A 40 2.87 11.81 -11.90
CA ALA A 40 2.67 12.52 -13.16
C ALA A 40 3.25 13.95 -13.13
N ALA A 41 3.25 14.61 -11.96
CA ALA A 41 3.87 15.92 -11.75
C ALA A 41 5.41 15.85 -11.60
N GLY A 42 6.00 14.65 -11.54
CA GLY A 42 7.44 14.43 -11.33
C GLY A 42 7.92 14.77 -9.91
N GLU A 43 7.01 14.80 -8.93
CA GLU A 43 7.32 15.07 -7.53
C GLU A 43 7.72 13.81 -6.78
N VAL A 44 7.14 12.67 -7.13
CA VAL A 44 7.48 11.36 -6.56
C VAL A 44 7.72 10.32 -7.66
N GLN A 45 8.46 9.28 -7.30
CA GLN A 45 8.57 8.04 -8.07
C GLN A 45 7.90 6.93 -7.26
N LEU A 46 6.67 6.59 -7.61
CA LEU A 46 6.00 5.42 -7.03
C LEU A 46 6.66 4.16 -7.60
N ARG A 47 7.48 3.50 -6.78
CA ARG A 47 8.29 2.34 -7.20
C ARG A 47 7.53 1.03 -7.14
N ALA A 48 6.66 0.90 -6.13
CA ALA A 48 5.81 -0.27 -5.96
C ALA A 48 4.69 -0.02 -4.97
N VAL A 49 3.70 -0.92 -5.03
CA VAL A 49 2.63 -1.08 -4.04
C VAL A 49 2.73 -2.48 -3.47
N THR A 50 2.76 -2.59 -2.16
CA THR A 50 2.53 -3.85 -1.46
C THR A 50 1.17 -3.81 -0.78
N THR A 51 0.57 -4.95 -0.56
CA THR A 51 -0.74 -4.99 0.09
C THR A 51 -0.75 -5.94 1.28
N THR A 52 -1.66 -5.68 2.20
CA THR A 52 -1.94 -6.54 3.34
C THR A 52 -3.44 -6.80 3.42
N ALA A 53 -3.84 -7.80 4.17
CA ALA A 53 -5.24 -8.02 4.47
C ALA A 53 -5.72 -7.04 5.55
N GLY A 54 -6.96 -6.57 5.42
CA GLY A 54 -7.58 -5.64 6.37
C GLY A 54 -9.01 -5.33 5.94
N ASN A 55 -9.21 -4.30 5.14
CA ASN A 55 -10.53 -3.94 4.62
C ASN A 55 -11.23 -5.10 3.87
N VAL A 56 -10.43 -5.85 3.11
CA VAL A 56 -10.79 -7.12 2.44
C VAL A 56 -9.60 -8.08 2.53
N ASP A 57 -9.70 -9.27 1.93
CA ASP A 57 -8.56 -10.19 1.85
C ASP A 57 -7.41 -9.64 0.97
N VAL A 58 -6.20 -10.18 1.18
CA VAL A 58 -4.99 -9.67 0.53
C VAL A 58 -5.00 -9.80 -0.99
N THR A 59 -5.67 -10.80 -1.53
CA THR A 59 -5.81 -10.96 -2.98
C THR A 59 -6.69 -9.86 -3.57
N GLN A 60 -7.80 -9.57 -2.90
CA GLN A 60 -8.69 -8.50 -3.33
C GLN A 60 -8.04 -7.13 -3.19
N THR A 61 -7.25 -6.88 -2.12
CA THR A 61 -6.52 -5.61 -1.97
C THR A 61 -5.51 -5.40 -3.10
N ALA A 62 -4.81 -6.46 -3.52
CA ALA A 62 -3.88 -6.39 -4.64
C ALA A 62 -4.59 -6.16 -5.99
N LEU A 63 -5.74 -6.80 -6.22
CA LEU A 63 -6.59 -6.56 -7.39
C LEU A 63 -7.07 -5.11 -7.44
N ASN A 64 -7.54 -4.59 -6.31
CA ASN A 64 -8.00 -3.21 -6.18
C ASN A 64 -6.87 -2.22 -6.51
N SER A 65 -5.69 -2.40 -5.91
CA SER A 65 -4.51 -1.56 -6.19
C SER A 65 -4.14 -1.57 -7.67
N THR A 66 -4.07 -2.76 -8.26
CA THR A 66 -3.75 -2.94 -9.68
C THR A 66 -4.77 -2.23 -10.58
N HIS A 67 -6.06 -2.35 -10.24
CA HIS A 67 -7.13 -1.69 -10.98
C HIS A 67 -6.99 -0.16 -10.91
N ILE A 68 -6.79 0.40 -9.73
CA ILE A 68 -6.62 1.86 -9.54
C ILE A 68 -5.38 2.36 -10.28
N LEU A 69 -4.24 1.69 -10.19
CA LEU A 69 -3.02 2.10 -10.89
C LEU A 69 -3.20 2.08 -12.41
N ARG A 70 -3.89 1.08 -12.95
CA ARG A 70 -4.22 1.03 -14.40
C ARG A 70 -5.10 2.20 -14.82
N LEU A 71 -6.12 2.54 -14.04
CA LEU A 71 -6.97 3.72 -14.29
C LEU A 71 -6.18 5.03 -14.24
N CYS A 72 -5.15 5.10 -13.41
CA CYS A 72 -4.26 6.26 -13.29
C CYS A 72 -3.16 6.31 -14.37
N GLY A 73 -3.10 5.36 -15.29
CA GLY A 73 -2.07 5.31 -16.34
C GLY A 73 -0.69 4.83 -15.84
N LEU A 74 -0.65 4.10 -14.73
CA LEU A 74 0.56 3.52 -14.12
C LEU A 74 0.52 1.97 -14.10
N PRO A 75 0.25 1.31 -15.24
CA PRO A 75 0.11 -0.15 -15.28
C PRO A 75 1.42 -0.90 -14.98
N ASP A 76 2.57 -0.22 -15.12
CA ASP A 76 3.90 -0.81 -14.93
C ASP A 76 4.40 -0.72 -13.49
N VAL A 77 3.68 -0.04 -12.60
CA VAL A 77 4.02 -0.04 -11.17
C VAL A 77 3.68 -1.40 -10.58
N PRO A 78 4.66 -2.13 -10.04
CA PRO A 78 4.43 -3.46 -9.50
C PRO A 78 3.51 -3.41 -8.28
N VAL A 79 2.57 -4.35 -8.21
CA VAL A 79 1.71 -4.60 -7.07
C VAL A 79 1.97 -6.01 -6.55
N VAL A 80 2.35 -6.15 -5.29
CA VAL A 80 2.69 -7.45 -4.69
C VAL A 80 1.88 -7.65 -3.42
N ALA A 81 1.16 -8.77 -3.34
CA ALA A 81 0.45 -9.15 -2.13
C ALA A 81 1.43 -9.57 -1.04
N GLY A 82 1.25 -9.03 0.15
CA GLY A 82 2.04 -9.35 1.33
C GLY A 82 1.38 -10.43 2.20
N VAL A 83 1.47 -10.24 3.51
CA VAL A 83 0.97 -11.21 4.50
C VAL A 83 -0.56 -11.30 4.45
N PRO A 84 -1.14 -12.51 4.29
CA PRO A 84 -2.58 -12.67 4.07
C PRO A 84 -3.43 -12.60 5.33
N THR A 85 -2.82 -12.70 6.51
CA THR A 85 -3.55 -12.73 7.79
C THR A 85 -2.83 -11.93 8.86
N PRO A 86 -3.54 -11.36 9.84
CA PRO A 86 -2.93 -10.79 11.04
C PRO A 86 -2.02 -11.80 11.75
N LEU A 87 -1.02 -11.31 12.52
CA LEU A 87 0.00 -12.16 13.14
C LEU A 87 -0.57 -13.21 14.10
N VAL A 88 -1.62 -12.88 14.83
CA VAL A 88 -2.16 -13.76 15.89
C VAL A 88 -3.69 -13.87 15.83
N VAL A 89 -4.38 -12.73 15.68
CA VAL A 89 -5.85 -12.71 15.68
C VAL A 89 -6.40 -13.14 14.32
N PRO A 90 -7.63 -13.69 14.24
CA PRO A 90 -8.25 -13.97 12.96
C PRO A 90 -8.50 -12.67 12.18
N LEU A 91 -8.40 -12.74 10.86
CA LEU A 91 -8.76 -11.62 9.99
C LEU A 91 -10.25 -11.29 10.13
N VAL A 92 -10.54 -10.03 10.32
CA VAL A 92 -11.89 -9.46 10.22
C VAL A 92 -11.84 -8.39 9.14
N THR A 93 -12.76 -8.43 8.19
CA THR A 93 -12.88 -7.45 7.12
C THR A 93 -14.06 -6.51 7.37
N THR A 94 -14.15 -5.40 6.63
CA THR A 94 -15.18 -4.38 6.85
C THR A 94 -16.02 -4.08 5.59
N PRO A 95 -16.80 -5.04 5.10
CA PRO A 95 -17.63 -4.83 3.91
C PRO A 95 -18.73 -3.79 4.12
N GLU A 96 -19.13 -3.51 5.36
CA GLU A 96 -20.08 -2.45 5.72
C GLU A 96 -19.52 -1.05 5.48
N THR A 97 -18.18 -0.88 5.51
CA THR A 97 -17.51 0.40 5.30
C THR A 97 -17.04 0.55 3.85
N HIS A 98 -16.33 -0.46 3.35
CA HIS A 98 -15.65 -0.40 2.05
C HIS A 98 -16.38 -1.18 0.95
N GLY A 99 -17.51 -1.80 1.23
CA GLY A 99 -18.23 -2.68 0.30
C GLY A 99 -17.60 -4.08 0.22
N PRO A 100 -18.30 -5.04 -0.42
CA PRO A 100 -17.90 -6.46 -0.43
C PRO A 100 -16.54 -6.71 -1.11
N HIS A 101 -16.12 -5.81 -2.00
CA HIS A 101 -14.85 -5.89 -2.73
C HIS A 101 -13.87 -4.77 -2.37
N GLY A 102 -14.14 -3.98 -1.33
CA GLY A 102 -13.24 -2.93 -0.86
C GLY A 102 -13.34 -1.59 -1.60
N LEU A 103 -13.99 -1.50 -2.74
CA LEU A 103 -14.14 -0.27 -3.55
C LEU A 103 -15.60 0.22 -3.64
N GLY A 104 -16.34 0.10 -2.55
CA GLY A 104 -17.73 0.50 -2.47
C GLY A 104 -18.61 -0.35 -3.39
N TYR A 105 -19.21 0.29 -4.38
CA TYR A 105 -20.05 -0.36 -5.39
C TYR A 105 -19.28 -0.74 -6.67
N VAL A 106 -17.99 -0.38 -6.74
CA VAL A 106 -17.16 -0.72 -7.90
C VAL A 106 -16.66 -2.15 -7.74
N ILE A 107 -16.93 -2.97 -8.75
CA ILE A 107 -16.35 -4.30 -8.86
C ILE A 107 -15.21 -4.19 -9.88
N PRO A 108 -13.94 -4.32 -9.47
CA PRO A 108 -12.85 -4.38 -10.42
C PRO A 108 -13.13 -5.51 -11.42
N PRO A 109 -12.93 -5.28 -12.73
CA PRO A 109 -13.08 -6.36 -13.69
C PRO A 109 -12.13 -7.50 -13.29
N GLU A 110 -12.66 -8.73 -13.24
CA GLU A 110 -11.82 -9.92 -13.19
C GLU A 110 -10.91 -9.84 -14.42
N THR A 111 -9.63 -9.54 -14.21
CA THR A 111 -8.69 -9.48 -15.29
C THR A 111 -8.53 -10.91 -15.80
N SER A 112 -8.99 -11.15 -17.03
CA SER A 112 -8.78 -12.40 -17.74
C SER A 112 -7.32 -12.84 -17.62
N THR A 113 -7.08 -14.09 -17.24
CA THR A 113 -5.85 -14.92 -17.34
C THR A 113 -4.49 -14.30 -16.99
N ASP A 114 -4.36 -12.98 -16.89
CA ASP A 114 -3.13 -12.26 -16.50
C ASP A 114 -3.18 -11.81 -15.04
N THR A 115 -4.10 -12.34 -14.25
CA THR A 115 -4.39 -11.90 -12.89
C THR A 115 -3.64 -12.73 -11.87
N ILE A 116 -3.10 -12.07 -10.89
CA ILE A 116 -2.43 -12.58 -9.71
C ILE A 116 -3.20 -13.76 -9.11
N ALA A 117 -2.71 -14.98 -9.32
CA ALA A 117 -3.10 -16.12 -8.49
C ALA A 117 -2.20 -16.10 -7.25
N VAL A 118 -2.64 -15.42 -6.19
CA VAL A 118 -1.97 -15.50 -4.90
C VAL A 118 -2.59 -16.63 -4.12
N THR A 119 -1.90 -17.76 -4.06
CA THR A 119 -2.21 -18.82 -3.10
C THR A 119 -1.44 -18.50 -1.82
N PRO A 120 -2.09 -18.42 -0.63
CA PRO A 120 -1.38 -18.20 0.62
C PRO A 120 -0.28 -19.26 0.80
N GLY A 121 0.98 -18.82 0.84
CA GLY A 121 2.14 -19.70 1.03
C GLY A 121 2.74 -20.32 -0.23
N GLU A 122 2.18 -20.09 -1.42
CA GLU A 122 2.80 -20.49 -2.69
C GLU A 122 3.14 -19.25 -3.53
N ARG A 123 4.32 -19.28 -4.16
CA ARG A 123 4.72 -18.22 -5.11
C ARG A 123 3.83 -18.32 -6.34
N PRO A 124 3.26 -17.22 -6.85
CA PRO A 124 2.44 -17.27 -8.05
C PRO A 124 3.28 -17.67 -9.26
N ASP A 125 2.84 -18.68 -10.00
CA ASP A 125 3.47 -19.12 -11.25
C ASP A 125 3.26 -18.15 -12.44
N THR A 126 2.36 -17.17 -12.27
CA THR A 126 2.07 -16.17 -13.29
C THR A 126 1.99 -14.78 -12.65
N VAL A 127 2.85 -13.89 -13.12
CA VAL A 127 2.93 -12.49 -12.68
C VAL A 127 2.23 -11.60 -13.71
N PRO A 128 1.35 -10.66 -13.31
CA PRO A 128 0.77 -9.70 -14.24
C PRO A 128 1.85 -8.85 -14.91
N VAL A 129 1.59 -8.39 -16.12
CA VAL A 129 2.47 -7.46 -16.85
C VAL A 129 2.72 -6.22 -15.98
N GLY A 130 4.00 -5.94 -15.69
CA GLY A 130 4.42 -4.82 -14.84
C GLY A 130 4.83 -5.20 -13.41
N VAL A 131 4.68 -6.46 -13.01
CA VAL A 131 5.19 -6.96 -11.73
C VAL A 131 6.62 -7.49 -11.91
N PRO A 132 7.56 -7.28 -10.96
CA PRO A 132 8.87 -7.91 -11.01
C PRO A 132 8.74 -9.43 -11.20
N ALA A 133 9.74 -10.04 -11.84
CA ALA A 133 9.71 -11.47 -12.19
C ALA A 133 9.18 -12.35 -11.03
N ALA A 134 8.52 -13.44 -11.36
CA ALA A 134 7.74 -14.35 -10.51
C ALA A 134 8.40 -14.82 -9.19
N ASP A 135 9.64 -14.42 -8.94
CA ASP A 135 10.44 -14.79 -7.76
C ASP A 135 10.64 -13.67 -6.74
N THR A 136 10.11 -12.45 -6.98
CA THR A 136 10.32 -11.33 -6.05
C THR A 136 9.20 -11.28 -5.02
N GLY A 137 9.52 -11.60 -3.77
CA GLY A 137 8.61 -11.43 -2.64
C GLY A 137 8.34 -9.93 -2.36
N TRP A 138 7.31 -9.64 -1.61
CA TRP A 138 7.02 -8.27 -1.18
C TRP A 138 8.14 -7.69 -0.30
N ASP A 139 8.77 -8.51 0.53
CA ASP A 139 9.92 -8.20 1.39
C ASP A 139 11.20 -7.95 0.60
N ASP A 140 11.49 -8.75 -0.43
CA ASP A 140 12.57 -8.50 -1.38
C ASP A 140 12.41 -7.15 -2.08
N LEU A 141 11.17 -6.80 -2.44
CA LEU A 141 10.85 -5.52 -3.05
C LEU A 141 11.17 -4.35 -2.11
N TRP A 142 10.87 -4.49 -0.82
CA TRP A 142 11.22 -3.49 0.19
C TRP A 142 12.73 -3.43 0.40
N CYS A 143 13.41 -4.58 0.45
CA CYS A 143 14.87 -4.65 0.55
C CYS A 143 15.57 -3.94 -0.62
N ALA A 144 15.07 -4.13 -1.84
CA ALA A 144 15.63 -3.49 -3.04
C ALA A 144 15.40 -1.97 -3.10
N ASN A 145 14.46 -1.44 -2.32
CA ASN A 145 14.03 -0.03 -2.35
C ASN A 145 14.18 0.65 -0.98
N ARG A 146 15.18 0.33 -0.20
CA ARG A 146 15.39 0.87 1.15
C ARG A 146 15.63 2.38 1.23
N ASP A 147 16.01 2.99 0.12
CA ASP A 147 16.14 4.44 -0.02
C ASP A 147 14.79 5.15 -0.19
N ALA A 148 13.74 4.40 -0.51
CA ALA A 148 12.40 4.95 -0.66
C ALA A 148 11.76 5.28 0.69
N THR A 149 10.90 6.28 0.69
CA THR A 149 9.95 6.50 1.78
C THR A 149 8.87 5.43 1.72
N LEU A 150 8.71 4.70 2.82
CA LEU A 150 7.64 3.72 2.97
C LEU A 150 6.42 4.37 3.63
N ILE A 151 5.29 4.37 2.92
CA ILE A 151 4.01 4.85 3.43
C ILE A 151 3.15 3.61 3.71
N ILE A 152 2.59 3.52 4.90
CA ILE A 152 1.73 2.42 5.32
C ILE A 152 0.37 2.99 5.68
N THR A 153 -0.66 2.58 4.96
CA THR A 153 -2.05 3.00 5.18
C THR A 153 -2.95 1.85 5.63
N GLY A 154 -2.46 0.61 5.53
CA GLY A 154 -3.10 -0.60 6.05
C GLY A 154 -2.58 -1.05 7.42
N PRO A 155 -3.02 -2.20 7.93
CA PRO A 155 -2.49 -2.83 9.13
C PRO A 155 -0.97 -3.06 9.06
N ALA A 156 -0.29 -2.94 10.20
CA ALA A 156 1.18 -2.99 10.29
C ALA A 156 1.78 -4.41 10.10
N THR A 157 1.00 -5.38 9.63
CA THR A 157 1.38 -6.80 9.53
C THR A 157 2.65 -7.03 8.70
N ASN A 158 2.71 -6.43 7.51
CA ASN A 158 3.90 -6.51 6.66
C ASN A 158 5.10 -5.85 7.34
N LEU A 159 4.93 -4.67 7.93
CA LEU A 159 6.02 -3.96 8.61
C LEU A 159 6.59 -4.76 9.78
N ALA A 160 5.72 -5.29 10.65
CA ALA A 160 6.17 -6.11 11.78
C ALA A 160 6.91 -7.36 11.30
N THR A 161 6.38 -8.04 10.27
CA THR A 161 7.04 -9.22 9.68
C THR A 161 8.40 -8.86 9.09
N TYR A 162 8.49 -7.76 8.35
CA TYR A 162 9.72 -7.28 7.73
C TYR A 162 10.81 -6.94 8.77
N LEU A 163 10.44 -6.23 9.83
CA LEU A 163 11.40 -5.75 10.84
C LEU A 163 12.04 -6.87 11.68
N ARG A 164 11.52 -8.09 11.64
CA ARG A 164 12.13 -9.24 12.34
C ARG A 164 13.48 -9.63 11.72
N ASP A 165 13.60 -9.54 10.40
CA ASP A 165 14.75 -10.03 9.65
C ASP A 165 15.51 -8.92 8.92
N HIS A 166 14.92 -7.72 8.80
CA HIS A 166 15.46 -6.62 8.01
C HIS A 166 15.52 -5.31 8.79
N PRO A 167 16.52 -4.46 8.54
CA PRO A 167 16.56 -3.13 9.13
C PRO A 167 15.51 -2.21 8.49
N ALA A 168 14.97 -1.30 9.29
CA ALA A 168 13.94 -0.36 8.86
C ALA A 168 14.37 0.52 7.67
N HIS A 169 13.39 0.97 6.89
CA HIS A 169 13.57 2.04 5.90
C HIS A 169 14.01 3.34 6.58
N GLN A 170 14.67 4.23 5.84
CA GLN A 170 15.11 5.53 6.39
C GLN A 170 13.94 6.40 6.85
N ARG A 171 12.79 6.29 6.17
CA ARG A 171 11.56 7.00 6.50
C ARG A 171 10.37 6.07 6.35
N ILE A 172 9.59 5.96 7.42
CA ILE A 172 8.33 5.23 7.46
C ILE A 172 7.27 6.20 7.97
N TYR A 173 6.16 6.29 7.22
CA TYR A 173 4.94 6.98 7.64
C TYR A 173 3.85 5.94 7.76
N LEU A 174 3.38 5.71 8.97
CA LEU A 174 2.32 4.75 9.26
C LEU A 174 1.06 5.51 9.68
N MET A 175 -0.04 5.26 8.99
CA MET A 175 -1.36 5.73 9.35
C MET A 175 -2.06 4.68 10.20
N GLY A 176 -2.41 5.02 11.41
CA GLY A 176 -3.09 4.11 12.34
C GLY A 176 -3.00 4.57 13.77
N GLY A 177 -3.73 3.87 14.61
CA GLY A 177 -3.78 4.11 16.03
C GLY A 177 -4.56 5.35 16.45
N VAL A 178 -4.91 5.39 17.72
CA VAL A 178 -5.48 6.56 18.40
C VAL A 178 -4.77 6.79 19.71
N TYR A 179 -4.48 8.03 20.04
CA TYR A 179 -3.86 8.41 21.28
C TYR A 179 -4.65 9.52 21.97
N LEU A 180 -5.16 9.23 23.17
CA LEU A 180 -6.00 10.14 23.97
C LEU A 180 -7.25 10.66 23.21
N TYR A 181 -7.76 9.87 22.26
CA TYR A 181 -8.93 10.19 21.45
C TYR A 181 -9.80 8.94 21.26
N PRO A 182 -11.10 9.08 20.98
CA PRO A 182 -11.94 7.92 20.63
C PRO A 182 -11.45 7.23 19.37
N GLY A 183 -11.51 5.89 19.35
CA GLY A 183 -11.28 5.11 18.15
C GLY A 183 -12.42 5.22 17.13
N ASN A 184 -12.16 4.74 15.93
CA ASN A 184 -13.18 4.61 14.88
C ASN A 184 -13.83 3.23 14.84
N THR A 185 -13.20 2.23 15.46
CA THR A 185 -13.66 0.82 15.47
C THR A 185 -14.21 0.42 16.83
N THR A 186 -13.48 0.76 17.89
CA THR A 186 -13.92 0.60 19.28
C THR A 186 -13.74 1.93 20.00
N PRO A 187 -14.22 2.10 21.25
CA PRO A 187 -13.99 3.33 21.99
C PRO A 187 -12.52 3.73 22.12
N THR A 188 -11.59 2.79 21.98
CA THR A 188 -10.15 3.00 22.22
C THR A 188 -9.25 2.49 21.10
N ALA A 189 -9.79 2.04 19.97
CA ALA A 189 -8.99 1.50 18.86
C ALA A 189 -9.39 2.07 17.50
N GLU A 190 -8.37 2.37 16.72
CA GLU A 190 -8.45 2.67 15.31
C GLU A 190 -8.37 1.35 14.51
N TRP A 191 -8.96 1.32 13.31
CA TRP A 191 -9.17 0.13 12.50
C TRP A 191 -7.90 -0.65 12.20
N ASN A 192 -6.87 -0.05 11.64
CA ASN A 192 -5.64 -0.76 11.25
C ASN A 192 -4.94 -1.39 12.45
N THR A 193 -4.89 -0.67 13.56
CA THR A 193 -4.35 -1.19 14.82
C THR A 193 -5.23 -2.28 15.41
N TRP A 194 -6.54 -2.20 15.25
CA TRP A 194 -7.47 -3.21 15.74
C TRP A 194 -7.44 -4.50 14.91
N VAL A 195 -7.23 -4.38 13.58
CA VAL A 195 -7.12 -5.55 12.69
C VAL A 195 -5.90 -6.38 13.03
N ASP A 196 -4.74 -5.77 13.29
CA ASP A 196 -3.55 -6.49 13.76
C ASP A 196 -2.88 -5.79 14.95
N PRO A 197 -3.43 -5.96 16.16
CA PRO A 197 -2.87 -5.33 17.36
C PRO A 197 -1.50 -5.88 17.75
N HIS A 198 -1.18 -7.12 17.34
CA HIS A 198 0.11 -7.73 17.64
C HIS A 198 1.20 -7.16 16.75
N ALA A 199 0.92 -6.96 15.47
CA ALA A 199 1.83 -6.27 14.57
C ALA A 199 2.08 -4.82 15.01
N ALA A 200 1.02 -4.10 15.38
CA ALA A 200 1.17 -2.75 15.94
C ALA A 200 2.03 -2.74 17.21
N ALA A 201 1.82 -3.69 18.11
CA ALA A 201 2.63 -3.81 19.33
C ALA A 201 4.11 -4.10 18.99
N GLU A 202 4.42 -4.98 18.06
CA GLU A 202 5.80 -5.27 17.64
C GLU A 202 6.50 -4.05 17.01
N VAL A 203 5.76 -3.24 16.23
CA VAL A 203 6.33 -2.06 15.55
C VAL A 203 6.62 -0.91 16.51
N PHE A 204 5.83 -0.75 17.59
CA PHE A 204 5.96 0.37 18.52
C PHE A 204 6.70 0.03 19.83
N HIS A 205 7.24 -1.18 19.98
CA HIS A 205 8.09 -1.59 21.09
C HIS A 205 9.57 -1.63 20.70
#